data_40121e05cca195a72cd6343c6fa88ae0
#
_entry.id   40121e05cca195a72cd6343c6fa88ae0
#
_cell.length_a   1.000
_cell.length_b   1.000
_cell.length_c   1.000
_cell.angle_alpha   90.00
_cell.angle_beta   90.00
_cell.angle_gamma   90.00
#
_symmetry.space_group_name_H-M   'P 1'
#
loop_
_entity.id
_entity.type
_entity.pdbx_description
1 polymer ?
#
loop_
_entity_poly.entity_id
_entity_poly.type
_entity_poly.pdbx_seq_one_letter_code
_entity_poly.pdbx_strand_id
1 'polypeptide(L)'
;MTTLAAPLVPSRDSDQNAQMGPKHNWLALVLPIWAGLYGLLIALNFERWSQLRFHDPDDQLRLQQVRDLLAGQGWFDLHQYRIDEAGGGVLMHWSRLVDLPIAGVMLAFRPLLGVQGAEMAALLLVPGLTLLAIMALVGWIGVRVLPRAALPMALLVVALAVPVIVQIQPGRIDHHGWQIALALVAMAGFLFEDDRRGGWLTGAALACWMAISFEGLPLSAWIIAALALAALADARLRPRLVATMQALALASVALFAATRGFGDLANHCDAIAPVHLAAFLWGAAAITAAHLVRPGSRTTLLAGLGVA
;
A
#
# COMPACT_ATOMS: atom_id res chain seq x y z
N MET A 1 -42.70 3.29 3.51
CA MET A 1 -41.34 3.91 3.40
C MET A 1 -40.41 2.85 2.85
N THR A 2 -40.24 2.90 1.55
CA THR A 2 -39.50 1.90 0.75
C THR A 2 -38.00 2.20 0.85
N THR A 3 -37.24 1.24 1.36
CA THR A 3 -35.79 1.31 1.54
C THR A 3 -35.08 1.32 0.18
N LEU A 4 -34.59 2.50 -0.22
CA LEU A 4 -33.63 2.67 -1.31
C LEU A 4 -32.21 2.48 -0.75
N ALA A 5 -31.83 1.25 -0.50
CA ALA A 5 -30.43 0.88 -0.34
C ALA A 5 -30.11 -0.13 -1.45
N ALA A 6 -29.57 0.37 -2.57
CA ALA A 6 -28.95 -0.50 -3.55
C ALA A 6 -27.81 -1.26 -2.85
N PRO A 7 -27.66 -2.57 -3.08
CA PRO A 7 -26.57 -3.34 -2.51
C PRO A 7 -25.24 -2.75 -3.00
N LEU A 8 -24.31 -2.46 -2.08
CA LEU A 8 -22.96 -1.95 -2.37
C LEU A 8 -22.12 -2.92 -3.22
N VAL A 9 -22.56 -4.17 -3.32
CA VAL A 9 -22.05 -5.16 -4.26
C VAL A 9 -23.24 -5.56 -5.14
N PRO A 10 -23.20 -5.31 -6.45
CA PRO A 10 -24.27 -5.74 -7.33
C PRO A 10 -24.42 -7.26 -7.21
N SER A 11 -25.66 -7.74 -6.96
CA SER A 11 -26.00 -9.16 -7.11
C SER A 11 -25.61 -9.56 -8.53
N ARG A 12 -24.66 -10.45 -8.68
CA ARG A 12 -24.36 -11.05 -9.98
C ARG A 12 -25.58 -11.87 -10.38
N ASP A 13 -26.39 -11.34 -11.29
CA ASP A 13 -27.36 -12.15 -11.99
C ASP A 13 -26.62 -13.29 -12.67
N SER A 14 -27.14 -14.51 -12.50
CA SER A 14 -26.61 -15.73 -13.12
C SER A 14 -26.44 -15.63 -14.65
N ASP A 15 -27.18 -14.72 -15.28
CA ASP A 15 -27.13 -14.46 -16.73
C ASP A 15 -25.90 -13.63 -17.17
N GLN A 16 -25.25 -12.84 -16.27
CA GLN A 16 -24.00 -12.18 -16.60
C GLN A 16 -22.80 -13.12 -16.62
N ASN A 17 -22.87 -14.26 -15.90
CA ASN A 17 -21.83 -15.28 -15.94
C ASN A 17 -21.86 -16.11 -17.24
N ALA A 18 -23.00 -16.24 -17.90
CA ALA A 18 -23.13 -16.94 -19.18
C ALA A 18 -22.52 -16.17 -20.38
N GLN A 19 -22.31 -14.86 -20.23
CA GLN A 19 -21.64 -14.00 -21.23
C GLN A 19 -20.14 -13.81 -21.00
N MET A 20 -19.54 -14.55 -20.07
CA MET A 20 -18.08 -14.59 -19.95
C MET A 20 -17.51 -15.42 -21.10
N GLY A 21 -17.39 -14.79 -22.26
CA GLY A 21 -16.50 -15.23 -23.34
C GLY A 21 -15.06 -15.41 -22.80
N PRO A 22 -14.13 -15.94 -23.60
CA PRO A 22 -12.81 -16.38 -23.17
C PRO A 22 -12.19 -15.38 -22.22
N LYS A 23 -11.67 -15.87 -21.08
CA LYS A 23 -11.09 -15.09 -19.97
C LYS A 23 -10.24 -13.96 -20.57
N HIS A 24 -10.77 -12.76 -20.61
CA HIS A 24 -10.07 -11.63 -21.22
C HIS A 24 -8.77 -11.45 -20.46
N ASN A 25 -7.67 -11.63 -21.16
CA ASN A 25 -6.36 -11.48 -20.55
C ASN A 25 -6.09 -9.98 -20.38
N TRP A 26 -6.66 -9.40 -19.32
CA TRP A 26 -6.49 -7.98 -19.00
C TRP A 26 -4.99 -7.59 -18.85
N LEU A 27 -4.12 -8.56 -18.52
CA LEU A 27 -2.68 -8.38 -18.52
C LEU A 27 -2.15 -8.06 -19.93
N ALA A 28 -2.79 -8.59 -20.98
CA ALA A 28 -2.44 -8.26 -22.37
C ALA A 28 -2.67 -6.77 -22.72
N LEU A 29 -3.52 -6.06 -21.97
CA LEU A 29 -3.67 -4.61 -22.07
C LEU A 29 -2.71 -3.87 -21.15
N VAL A 30 -2.54 -4.34 -19.92
CA VAL A 30 -1.69 -3.67 -18.93
C VAL A 30 -0.23 -3.64 -19.39
N LEU A 31 0.31 -4.76 -19.83
CA LEU A 31 1.74 -4.86 -20.15
C LEU A 31 2.20 -3.89 -21.27
N PRO A 32 1.54 -3.80 -22.44
CA PRO A 32 1.99 -2.88 -23.48
C PRO A 32 1.78 -1.40 -23.11
N ILE A 33 0.69 -1.07 -22.38
CA ILE A 33 0.44 0.31 -21.93
C ILE A 33 1.50 0.70 -20.90
N TRP A 34 1.79 -0.17 -19.94
CA TRP A 34 2.86 0.04 -18.97
C TRP A 34 4.23 0.19 -19.65
N ALA A 35 4.57 -0.72 -20.56
CA ALA A 35 5.87 -0.68 -21.24
C ALA A 35 6.05 0.61 -22.07
N GLY A 36 5.01 1.01 -22.79
CA GLY A 36 5.03 2.26 -23.56
C GLY A 36 5.13 3.50 -22.65
N LEU A 37 4.31 3.56 -21.61
CA LEU A 37 4.34 4.66 -20.65
C LEU A 37 5.67 4.73 -19.91
N TYR A 38 6.15 3.61 -19.36
CA TYR A 38 7.37 3.61 -18.58
C TYR A 38 8.60 3.85 -19.47
N GLY A 39 8.63 3.30 -20.69
CA GLY A 39 9.65 3.60 -21.69
C GLY A 39 9.71 5.09 -22.04
N LEU A 40 8.55 5.74 -22.20
CA LEU A 40 8.47 7.19 -22.38
C LEU A 40 9.02 7.96 -21.17
N LEU A 41 8.65 7.55 -19.94
CA LEU A 41 9.16 8.18 -18.71
C LEU A 41 10.69 8.03 -18.59
N ILE A 42 11.24 6.87 -18.93
CA ILE A 42 12.70 6.66 -18.98
C ILE A 42 13.36 7.64 -19.96
N ALA A 43 12.81 7.76 -21.17
CA ALA A 43 13.36 8.66 -22.18
C ALA A 43 13.28 10.14 -21.76
N LEU A 44 12.14 10.58 -21.24
CA LEU A 44 11.93 11.97 -20.80
C LEU A 44 12.78 12.37 -19.58
N ASN A 45 13.15 11.41 -18.74
CA ASN A 45 13.96 11.67 -17.54
C ASN A 45 15.42 11.21 -17.69
N PHE A 46 15.88 10.90 -18.92
CA PHE A 46 17.19 10.28 -19.17
C PHE A 46 18.34 11.03 -18.49
N GLU A 47 18.44 12.34 -18.67
CA GLU A 47 19.51 13.14 -18.05
C GLU A 47 19.53 13.07 -16.54
N ARG A 48 18.34 13.01 -15.93
CA ARG A 48 18.24 13.00 -14.46
C ARG A 48 18.71 11.68 -13.89
N TRP A 49 18.07 10.57 -14.27
CA TRP A 49 18.40 9.27 -13.68
C TRP A 49 19.80 8.79 -14.06
N SER A 50 20.30 9.11 -15.28
CA SER A 50 21.65 8.72 -15.72
C SER A 50 22.76 9.48 -14.98
N GLN A 51 22.48 10.66 -14.46
CA GLN A 51 23.41 11.49 -13.69
C GLN A 51 23.15 11.43 -12.18
N LEU A 52 22.28 10.50 -11.71
CA LEU A 52 21.86 10.38 -10.30
C LEU A 52 21.31 11.72 -9.73
N ARG A 53 20.61 12.50 -10.58
CA ARG A 53 19.92 13.71 -10.15
C ARG A 53 18.50 13.34 -9.74
N PHE A 54 18.23 13.45 -8.45
CA PHE A 54 16.94 13.13 -7.90
C PHE A 54 15.94 14.27 -8.07
N HIS A 55 14.66 13.93 -8.09
CA HIS A 55 13.57 14.92 -8.12
C HIS A 55 13.33 15.51 -6.74
N ASP A 56 13.66 14.75 -5.70
CA ASP A 56 13.33 15.00 -4.32
C ASP A 56 14.52 14.60 -3.44
N PRO A 57 14.85 15.35 -2.39
CA PRO A 57 15.90 14.97 -1.45
C PRO A 57 15.62 13.64 -0.75
N ASP A 58 14.36 13.25 -0.61
CA ASP A 58 13.97 11.99 0.04
C ASP A 58 14.44 10.76 -0.77
N ASP A 59 14.39 10.83 -2.11
CA ASP A 59 14.95 9.77 -2.96
C ASP A 59 16.46 9.60 -2.75
N GLN A 60 17.18 10.72 -2.61
CA GLN A 60 18.62 10.70 -2.35
C GLN A 60 18.94 10.13 -0.98
N LEU A 61 18.17 10.55 0.03
CA LEU A 61 18.33 10.07 1.40
C LEU A 61 17.97 8.59 1.50
N ARG A 62 16.92 8.15 0.80
CA ARG A 62 16.52 6.74 0.69
C ARG A 62 17.63 5.88 0.08
N LEU A 63 18.22 6.32 -1.05
CA LEU A 63 19.35 5.59 -1.63
C LEU A 63 20.53 5.49 -0.67
N GLN A 64 20.82 6.58 0.06
CA GLN A 64 21.89 6.58 1.06
C GLN A 64 21.59 5.62 2.21
N GLN A 65 20.35 5.57 2.70
CA GLN A 65 19.92 4.63 3.74
C GLN A 65 20.11 3.16 3.29
N VAL A 66 19.84 2.85 2.03
CA VAL A 66 20.07 1.52 1.47
C VAL A 66 21.57 1.23 1.31
N ARG A 67 22.38 2.21 0.89
CA ARG A 67 23.85 2.07 0.82
C ARG A 67 24.44 1.74 2.19
N ASP A 68 24.01 2.43 3.22
CA ASP A 68 24.49 2.23 4.58
C ASP A 68 24.08 0.84 5.11
N LEU A 69 22.85 0.40 4.84
CA LEU A 69 22.39 -0.95 5.13
C LEU A 69 23.25 -2.02 4.45
N LEU A 70 23.53 -1.87 3.15
CA LEU A 70 24.36 -2.80 2.39
C LEU A 70 25.86 -2.73 2.75
N ALA A 71 26.28 -1.64 3.38
CA ALA A 71 27.62 -1.47 3.94
C ALA A 71 27.75 -2.05 5.38
N GLY A 72 26.67 -2.57 5.96
CA GLY A 72 26.69 -3.26 7.25
C GLY A 72 26.06 -2.48 8.42
N GLN A 73 25.39 -1.34 8.17
CA GLN A 73 24.58 -0.68 9.20
C GLN A 73 23.51 -1.65 9.71
N GLY A 74 23.31 -1.68 11.04
CA GLY A 74 22.35 -2.58 11.66
C GLY A 74 20.94 -2.40 11.14
N TRP A 75 20.16 -3.49 11.06
CA TRP A 75 18.80 -3.48 10.54
C TRP A 75 17.89 -2.47 11.26
N PHE A 76 18.01 -2.37 12.58
CA PHE A 76 17.24 -1.44 13.42
C PHE A 76 17.93 -0.09 13.64
N ASP A 77 19.14 0.09 13.13
CA ASP A 77 19.83 1.36 13.16
C ASP A 77 19.46 2.18 11.92
N LEU A 78 18.65 3.19 12.12
CA LEU A 78 18.16 4.10 11.07
C LEU A 78 18.86 5.48 11.13
N HIS A 79 19.97 5.62 11.86
CA HIS A 79 20.69 6.88 11.93
C HIS A 79 21.31 7.24 10.59
N GLN A 80 21.10 8.48 10.21
CA GLN A 80 21.81 9.14 9.11
C GLN A 80 22.94 9.97 9.68
N TYR A 81 24.09 9.34 9.83
CA TYR A 81 25.28 9.92 10.51
C TYR A 81 25.90 11.12 9.77
N ARG A 82 25.54 11.34 8.50
CA ARG A 82 26.00 12.48 7.69
C ARG A 82 25.15 13.73 7.88
N ILE A 83 24.02 13.60 8.55
CA ILE A 83 23.14 14.70 8.92
C ILE A 83 23.42 14.99 10.39
N ASP A 84 23.82 16.21 10.73
CA ASP A 84 24.21 16.60 12.09
C ASP A 84 25.28 15.65 12.70
N GLU A 85 26.39 15.50 12.00
CA GLU A 85 27.50 14.62 12.40
C GLU A 85 28.00 14.92 13.83
N ALA A 86 28.05 16.21 14.21
CA ALA A 86 28.44 16.63 15.55
C ALA A 86 27.46 16.21 16.65
N GLY A 87 26.17 16.08 16.32
CA GLY A 87 25.12 15.59 17.23
C GLY A 87 24.95 14.09 17.24
N GLY A 88 25.78 13.35 16.50
CA GLY A 88 25.71 11.88 16.44
C GLY A 88 24.76 11.33 15.37
N GLY A 89 24.33 12.16 14.44
CA GLY A 89 23.41 11.80 13.38
C GLY A 89 21.94 12.04 13.73
N VAL A 90 21.08 11.93 12.73
CA VAL A 90 19.64 12.06 12.87
C VAL A 90 18.99 10.68 12.71
N LEU A 91 18.22 10.25 13.71
CA LEU A 91 17.43 9.03 13.63
C LEU A 91 16.28 9.22 12.65
N MET A 92 16.33 8.50 11.53
CA MET A 92 15.24 8.48 10.56
C MET A 92 14.12 7.58 11.03
N HIS A 93 12.89 8.01 10.81
CA HIS A 93 11.68 7.25 11.15
C HIS A 93 11.19 6.34 10.01
N TRP A 94 11.85 6.36 8.87
CA TRP A 94 11.44 5.63 7.66
C TRP A 94 11.57 4.11 7.81
N SER A 95 10.56 3.41 7.31
CA SER A 95 10.53 1.96 7.37
C SER A 95 11.52 1.32 6.40
N ARG A 96 12.20 0.27 6.86
CA ARG A 96 13.03 -0.62 6.03
C ARG A 96 12.25 -1.37 4.96
N LEU A 97 10.91 -1.40 5.02
CA LEU A 97 10.09 -2.08 4.01
C LEU A 97 10.33 -1.55 2.60
N VAL A 98 10.53 -0.24 2.46
CA VAL A 98 10.83 0.40 1.16
C VAL A 98 12.27 0.14 0.74
N ASP A 99 13.19 -0.04 1.69
CA ASP A 99 14.60 -0.33 1.40
C ASP A 99 14.79 -1.73 0.81
N LEU A 100 13.95 -2.70 1.18
CA LEU A 100 14.10 -4.11 0.77
C LEU A 100 14.10 -4.32 -0.75
N PRO A 101 13.12 -3.82 -1.52
CA PRO A 101 13.13 -4.00 -2.97
C PRO A 101 14.29 -3.26 -3.64
N ILE A 102 14.72 -2.11 -3.12
CA ILE A 102 15.87 -1.35 -3.62
C ILE A 102 17.14 -2.16 -3.38
N ALA A 103 17.36 -2.59 -2.13
CA ALA A 103 18.50 -3.44 -1.76
C ALA A 103 18.51 -4.76 -2.53
N GLY A 104 17.35 -5.38 -2.72
CA GLY A 104 17.20 -6.62 -3.48
C GLY A 104 17.65 -6.48 -4.93
N VAL A 105 17.24 -5.41 -5.62
CA VAL A 105 17.70 -5.11 -6.98
C VAL A 105 19.20 -4.82 -6.99
N MET A 106 19.70 -3.99 -6.06
CA MET A 106 21.12 -3.68 -5.99
C MET A 106 21.98 -4.94 -5.78
N LEU A 107 21.59 -5.82 -4.87
CA LEU A 107 22.31 -7.08 -4.64
C LEU A 107 22.28 -8.01 -5.86
N ALA A 108 21.13 -8.11 -6.54
CA ALA A 108 20.98 -8.97 -7.70
C ALA A 108 21.84 -8.50 -8.90
N PHE A 109 21.94 -7.20 -9.12
CA PHE A 109 22.64 -6.65 -10.26
C PHE A 109 24.11 -6.28 -9.99
N ARG A 110 24.52 -6.15 -8.73
CA ARG A 110 25.89 -5.78 -8.37
C ARG A 110 26.97 -6.69 -8.97
N PRO A 111 26.80 -8.03 -9.03
CA PRO A 111 27.80 -8.92 -9.64
C PRO A 111 27.99 -8.71 -11.16
N LEU A 112 26.95 -8.21 -11.84
CA LEU A 112 26.93 -8.04 -13.29
C LEU A 112 27.31 -6.62 -13.72
N LEU A 113 26.84 -5.60 -12.98
CA LEU A 113 26.91 -4.18 -13.39
C LEU A 113 27.82 -3.35 -12.48
N GLY A 114 28.44 -3.95 -11.45
CA GLY A 114 29.15 -3.21 -10.42
C GLY A 114 28.21 -2.39 -9.53
N VAL A 115 28.77 -1.61 -8.61
CA VAL A 115 28.00 -0.86 -7.61
C VAL A 115 27.11 0.21 -8.28
N GLN A 116 27.71 1.06 -9.11
CA GLN A 116 26.99 2.15 -9.75
C GLN A 116 25.90 1.64 -10.71
N GLY A 117 26.20 0.62 -11.51
CA GLY A 117 25.21 0.03 -12.42
C GLY A 117 24.05 -0.62 -11.67
N ALA A 118 24.29 -1.23 -10.51
CA ALA A 118 23.25 -1.81 -9.65
C ALA A 118 22.34 -0.73 -9.05
N GLU A 119 22.90 0.41 -8.63
CA GLU A 119 22.13 1.56 -8.18
C GLU A 119 21.23 2.10 -9.30
N MET A 120 21.79 2.29 -10.49
CA MET A 120 21.00 2.73 -11.67
C MET A 120 19.89 1.72 -12.01
N ALA A 121 20.17 0.42 -11.92
CA ALA A 121 19.16 -0.62 -12.10
C ALA A 121 18.03 -0.49 -11.05
N ALA A 122 18.35 -0.23 -9.80
CA ALA A 122 17.34 -0.02 -8.75
C ALA A 122 16.48 1.23 -9.02
N LEU A 123 17.11 2.34 -9.42
CA LEU A 123 16.41 3.59 -9.77
C LEU A 123 15.46 3.45 -10.96
N LEU A 124 15.69 2.49 -11.83
CA LEU A 124 14.82 2.18 -12.97
C LEU A 124 13.81 1.08 -12.64
N LEU A 125 14.25 -0.04 -12.08
CA LEU A 125 13.39 -1.20 -11.94
C LEU A 125 12.37 -1.05 -10.80
N VAL A 126 12.75 -0.44 -9.66
CA VAL A 126 11.84 -0.34 -8.52
C VAL A 126 10.62 0.52 -8.85
N PRO A 127 10.74 1.78 -9.32
CA PRO A 127 9.56 2.55 -9.68
C PRO A 127 8.81 1.96 -10.88
N GLY A 128 9.51 1.36 -11.86
CA GLY A 128 8.86 0.69 -12.99
C GLY A 128 8.00 -0.49 -12.59
N LEU A 129 8.48 -1.34 -11.68
CA LEU A 129 7.72 -2.46 -11.14
C LEU A 129 6.58 -2.00 -10.23
N THR A 130 6.77 -0.91 -9.48
CA THR A 130 5.70 -0.28 -8.68
C THR A 130 4.59 0.25 -9.58
N LEU A 131 4.92 0.92 -10.69
CA LEU A 131 3.93 1.34 -11.69
C LEU A 131 3.21 0.14 -12.30
N LEU A 132 3.93 -0.93 -12.64
CA LEU A 132 3.32 -2.17 -13.14
C LEU A 132 2.32 -2.75 -12.13
N ALA A 133 2.69 -2.80 -10.86
CA ALA A 133 1.82 -3.29 -9.78
C ALA A 133 0.55 -2.41 -9.66
N ILE A 134 0.69 -1.09 -9.69
CA ILE A 134 -0.44 -0.14 -9.67
C ILE A 134 -1.36 -0.39 -10.87
N MET A 135 -0.81 -0.45 -12.10
CA MET A 135 -1.60 -0.67 -13.30
C MET A 135 -2.25 -2.07 -13.31
N ALA A 136 -1.56 -3.08 -12.81
CA ALA A 136 -2.11 -4.43 -12.66
C ALA A 136 -3.28 -4.46 -11.66
N LEU A 137 -3.16 -3.75 -10.52
CA LEU A 137 -4.25 -3.61 -9.55
C LEU A 137 -5.44 -2.85 -10.13
N VAL A 138 -5.20 -1.74 -10.85
CA VAL A 138 -6.27 -1.01 -11.56
C VAL A 138 -6.93 -1.90 -12.60
N GLY A 139 -6.18 -2.68 -13.36
CA GLY A 139 -6.69 -3.65 -14.31
C GLY A 139 -7.54 -4.73 -13.62
N TRP A 140 -7.01 -5.31 -12.53
CA TRP A 140 -7.69 -6.34 -11.75
C TRP A 140 -8.99 -5.85 -11.10
N ILE A 141 -8.99 -4.64 -10.54
CA ILE A 141 -10.17 -3.98 -10.00
C ILE A 141 -11.14 -3.66 -11.15
N GLY A 142 -10.63 -3.05 -12.22
CA GLY A 142 -11.42 -2.58 -13.35
C GLY A 142 -12.26 -3.68 -13.99
N VAL A 143 -11.69 -4.87 -14.23
CA VAL A 143 -12.47 -6.00 -14.81
C VAL A 143 -13.60 -6.51 -13.90
N ARG A 144 -13.63 -6.10 -12.63
CA ARG A 144 -14.66 -6.48 -11.65
C ARG A 144 -15.74 -5.44 -11.47
N VAL A 145 -15.40 -4.16 -11.66
CA VAL A 145 -16.31 -3.04 -11.33
C VAL A 145 -16.73 -2.21 -12.55
N LEU A 146 -16.01 -2.34 -13.68
CA LEU A 146 -16.26 -1.54 -14.88
C LEU A 146 -16.76 -2.42 -16.04
N PRO A 147 -17.56 -1.86 -16.98
CA PRO A 147 -17.77 -2.48 -18.26
C PRO A 147 -16.44 -2.72 -18.99
N ARG A 148 -16.30 -3.85 -19.68
CA ARG A 148 -15.05 -4.22 -20.37
C ARG A 148 -14.51 -3.15 -21.31
N ALA A 149 -15.40 -2.45 -22.02
CA ALA A 149 -15.03 -1.37 -22.92
C ALA A 149 -14.39 -0.17 -22.23
N ALA A 150 -14.59 0.01 -20.91
CA ALA A 150 -14.02 1.11 -20.14
C ALA A 150 -12.62 0.79 -19.58
N LEU A 151 -12.18 -0.46 -19.60
CA LEU A 151 -10.88 -0.85 -19.04
C LEU A 151 -9.68 -0.13 -19.67
N PRO A 152 -9.56 0.00 -21.01
CA PRO A 152 -8.47 0.77 -21.61
C PRO A 152 -8.44 2.22 -21.13
N MET A 153 -9.62 2.83 -20.98
CA MET A 153 -9.74 4.20 -20.45
C MET A 153 -9.28 4.29 -19.00
N ALA A 154 -9.66 3.32 -18.16
CA ALA A 154 -9.20 3.29 -16.76
C ALA A 154 -7.68 3.20 -16.64
N LEU A 155 -7.02 2.41 -17.50
CA LEU A 155 -5.56 2.32 -17.55
C LEU A 155 -4.92 3.61 -18.08
N LEU A 156 -5.53 4.27 -19.08
CA LEU A 156 -5.06 5.56 -19.58
C LEU A 156 -5.21 6.67 -18.54
N VAL A 157 -6.25 6.63 -17.70
CA VAL A 157 -6.40 7.60 -16.60
C VAL A 157 -5.23 7.52 -15.64
N VAL A 158 -4.66 6.33 -15.36
CA VAL A 158 -3.44 6.21 -14.56
C VAL A 158 -2.28 6.94 -15.24
N ALA A 159 -2.12 6.78 -16.55
CA ALA A 159 -1.06 7.44 -17.32
C ALA A 159 -1.21 8.98 -17.35
N LEU A 160 -2.45 9.48 -17.26
CA LEU A 160 -2.76 10.92 -17.27
C LEU A 160 -2.85 11.51 -15.84
N ALA A 161 -2.83 10.68 -14.82
CA ALA A 161 -2.86 11.12 -13.43
C ALA A 161 -1.49 11.67 -13.01
N VAL A 162 -1.23 12.92 -13.35
CA VAL A 162 0.06 13.60 -13.07
C VAL A 162 0.53 13.40 -11.63
N PRO A 163 -0.33 13.54 -10.59
CA PRO A 163 0.10 13.31 -9.20
C PRO A 163 0.62 11.89 -8.95
N VAL A 164 0.08 10.88 -9.65
CA VAL A 164 0.54 9.49 -9.56
C VAL A 164 1.86 9.33 -10.29
N ILE A 165 1.94 9.81 -11.55
CA ILE A 165 3.12 9.63 -12.41
C ILE A 165 4.36 10.30 -11.83
N VAL A 166 4.22 11.49 -11.23
CA VAL A 166 5.33 12.18 -10.57
C VAL A 166 5.95 11.35 -9.44
N GLN A 167 5.17 10.49 -8.79
CA GLN A 167 5.64 9.66 -7.67
C GLN A 167 6.27 8.32 -8.09
N ILE A 168 6.21 7.97 -9.38
CA ILE A 168 6.68 6.65 -9.88
C ILE A 168 7.51 6.73 -11.17
N GLN A 169 8.01 7.92 -11.52
CA GLN A 169 8.93 8.08 -12.63
C GLN A 169 10.34 7.56 -12.28
N PRO A 170 11.21 7.29 -13.27
CA PRO A 170 12.58 6.85 -13.02
C PRO A 170 13.31 7.72 -11.99
N GLY A 171 13.97 7.09 -11.04
CA GLY A 171 14.65 7.78 -9.94
C GLY A 171 13.79 8.06 -8.70
N ARG A 172 12.47 7.88 -8.78
CA ARG A 172 11.57 7.97 -7.61
C ARG A 172 11.54 6.63 -6.87
N ILE A 173 12.39 6.49 -5.88
CA ILE A 173 12.51 5.29 -5.03
C ILE A 173 11.97 5.51 -3.62
N ASP A 174 11.38 6.65 -3.39
CA ASP A 174 10.73 7.01 -2.16
C ASP A 174 9.44 6.17 -1.90
N HIS A 175 8.80 6.41 -0.79
CA HIS A 175 7.66 5.61 -0.29
C HIS A 175 6.31 5.88 -0.97
N HIS A 176 6.13 7.01 -1.65
CA HIS A 176 4.82 7.44 -2.18
C HIS A 176 4.22 6.45 -3.21
N GLY A 177 5.04 5.87 -4.10
CA GLY A 177 4.57 4.86 -5.04
C GLY A 177 4.00 3.62 -4.34
N TRP A 178 4.62 3.22 -3.23
CA TRP A 178 4.17 2.11 -2.39
C TRP A 178 2.84 2.42 -1.68
N GLN A 179 2.65 3.65 -1.21
CA GLN A 179 1.39 4.10 -0.62
C GLN A 179 0.24 3.97 -1.61
N ILE A 180 0.43 4.40 -2.87
CA ILE A 180 -0.57 4.28 -3.93
C ILE A 180 -0.91 2.80 -4.19
N ALA A 181 0.09 1.95 -4.31
CA ALA A 181 -0.11 0.52 -4.53
C ALA A 181 -0.87 -0.13 -3.36
N LEU A 182 -0.50 0.18 -2.11
CA LEU A 182 -1.14 -0.38 -0.92
C LEU A 182 -2.58 0.11 -0.73
N ALA A 183 -2.88 1.37 -1.09
CA ALA A 183 -4.25 1.86 -1.15
C ALA A 183 -5.11 1.03 -2.11
N LEU A 184 -4.59 0.73 -3.30
CA LEU A 184 -5.28 -0.12 -4.27
C LEU A 184 -5.43 -1.57 -3.78
N VAL A 185 -4.43 -2.13 -3.09
CA VAL A 185 -4.54 -3.47 -2.47
C VAL A 185 -5.62 -3.47 -1.39
N ALA A 186 -5.68 -2.44 -0.53
CA ALA A 186 -6.73 -2.32 0.47
C ALA A 186 -8.12 -2.26 -0.17
N MET A 187 -8.28 -1.48 -1.25
CA MET A 187 -9.53 -1.42 -2.02
C MET A 187 -9.85 -2.75 -2.71
N ALA A 188 -8.86 -3.45 -3.26
CA ALA A 188 -9.05 -4.75 -3.86
C ALA A 188 -9.65 -5.78 -2.89
N GLY A 189 -9.33 -5.67 -1.59
CA GLY A 189 -9.90 -6.51 -0.54
C GLY A 189 -11.43 -6.46 -0.47
N PHE A 190 -12.06 -5.34 -0.85
CA PHE A 190 -13.52 -5.23 -0.91
C PHE A 190 -14.17 -6.06 -2.02
N LEU A 191 -13.39 -6.48 -3.01
CA LEU A 191 -13.89 -7.23 -4.18
C LEU A 191 -13.73 -8.75 -4.04
N PHE A 192 -13.22 -9.21 -2.89
CA PHE A 192 -13.18 -10.65 -2.59
C PHE A 192 -14.56 -11.15 -2.18
N GLU A 193 -14.93 -12.34 -2.65
CA GLU A 193 -16.18 -13.00 -2.27
C GLU A 193 -16.16 -13.48 -0.81
N ASP A 194 -15.01 -13.98 -0.37
CA ASP A 194 -14.77 -14.35 1.03
C ASP A 194 -14.50 -13.10 1.89
N ASP A 195 -15.44 -12.77 2.76
CA ASP A 195 -15.36 -11.61 3.62
C ASP A 195 -14.16 -11.62 4.55
N ARG A 196 -13.76 -12.78 5.06
CA ARG A 196 -12.60 -12.88 5.95
C ARG A 196 -11.30 -12.64 5.18
N ARG A 197 -11.13 -13.27 4.02
CA ARG A 197 -9.94 -13.08 3.18
C ARG A 197 -9.84 -11.63 2.69
N GLY A 198 -10.95 -11.06 2.23
CA GLY A 198 -11.01 -9.67 1.83
C GLY A 198 -10.67 -8.72 2.98
N GLY A 199 -11.20 -8.97 4.18
CA GLY A 199 -10.90 -8.20 5.39
C GLY A 199 -9.42 -8.31 5.79
N TRP A 200 -8.84 -9.52 5.79
CA TRP A 200 -7.42 -9.73 6.08
C TRP A 200 -6.53 -8.99 5.08
N LEU A 201 -6.85 -9.05 3.79
CA LEU A 201 -6.09 -8.32 2.76
C LEU A 201 -6.16 -6.81 2.98
N THR A 202 -7.36 -6.27 3.21
CA THR A 202 -7.56 -4.85 3.48
C THR A 202 -6.76 -4.42 4.71
N GLY A 203 -6.93 -5.08 5.86
CA GLY A 203 -6.27 -4.71 7.11
C GLY A 203 -4.75 -4.82 7.04
N ALA A 204 -4.22 -5.88 6.42
CA ALA A 204 -2.78 -6.06 6.22
C ALA A 204 -2.19 -4.98 5.29
N ALA A 205 -2.90 -4.62 4.21
CA ALA A 205 -2.47 -3.56 3.31
C ALA A 205 -2.43 -2.19 4.02
N LEU A 206 -3.44 -1.88 4.84
CA LEU A 206 -3.47 -0.66 5.66
C LEU A 206 -2.34 -0.65 6.70
N ALA A 207 -2.05 -1.79 7.34
CA ALA A 207 -0.92 -1.92 8.26
C ALA A 207 0.42 -1.68 7.57
N CYS A 208 0.64 -2.29 6.39
CA CYS A 208 1.85 -2.05 5.59
C CYS A 208 1.97 -0.58 5.19
N TRP A 209 0.87 0.03 4.76
CA TRP A 209 0.85 1.44 4.39
C TRP A 209 1.30 2.33 5.55
N MET A 210 0.66 2.19 6.72
CA MET A 210 1.01 3.00 7.90
C MET A 210 2.38 2.66 8.49
N ALA A 211 2.88 1.43 8.30
CA ALA A 211 4.25 1.08 8.66
C ALA A 211 5.29 1.70 7.72
N ILE A 212 4.93 2.02 6.48
CA ILE A 212 5.79 2.74 5.53
C ILE A 212 5.76 4.24 5.79
N SER A 213 4.55 4.83 5.89
CA SER A 213 4.36 6.24 6.23
C SER A 213 2.97 6.45 6.84
N PHE A 214 2.94 7.17 7.94
CA PHE A 214 1.70 7.48 8.65
C PHE A 214 0.84 8.56 7.95
N GLU A 215 1.36 9.17 6.88
CA GLU A 215 0.59 10.02 5.95
C GLU A 215 -0.64 9.31 5.38
N GLY A 216 -0.60 7.98 5.30
CA GLY A 216 -1.73 7.15 4.90
C GLY A 216 -2.89 7.11 5.89
N LEU A 217 -2.74 7.62 7.13
CA LEU A 217 -3.74 7.53 8.18
C LEU A 217 -5.11 8.12 7.77
N PRO A 218 -5.23 9.33 7.19
CA PRO A 218 -6.54 9.90 6.87
C PRO A 218 -7.35 9.03 5.92
N LEU A 219 -6.70 8.50 4.87
CA LEU A 219 -7.39 7.64 3.89
C LEU A 219 -7.66 6.25 4.48
N SER A 220 -6.75 5.71 5.29
CA SER A 220 -6.95 4.45 6.00
C SER A 220 -8.13 4.53 6.97
N ALA A 221 -8.23 5.61 7.73
CA ALA A 221 -9.35 5.87 8.63
C ALA A 221 -10.67 6.00 7.84
N TRP A 222 -10.65 6.68 6.69
CA TRP A 222 -11.83 6.78 5.83
C TRP A 222 -12.27 5.42 5.28
N ILE A 223 -11.34 4.57 4.83
CA ILE A 223 -11.64 3.21 4.35
C ILE A 223 -12.29 2.38 5.47
N ILE A 224 -11.73 2.42 6.67
CA ILE A 224 -12.27 1.70 7.84
C ILE A 224 -13.65 2.24 8.21
N ALA A 225 -13.83 3.57 8.25
CA ALA A 225 -15.11 4.22 8.56
C ALA A 225 -16.18 3.85 7.52
N ALA A 226 -15.85 3.87 6.23
CA ALA A 226 -16.76 3.46 5.17
C ALA A 226 -17.19 1.99 5.32
N LEU A 227 -16.25 1.10 5.64
CA LEU A 227 -16.56 -0.31 5.92
C LEU A 227 -17.42 -0.48 7.17
N ALA A 228 -17.16 0.29 8.24
CA ALA A 228 -17.95 0.28 9.46
C ALA A 228 -19.39 0.73 9.20
N LEU A 229 -19.58 1.82 8.45
CA LEU A 229 -20.90 2.30 8.04
C LEU A 229 -21.63 1.27 7.18
N ALA A 230 -20.94 0.64 6.24
CA ALA A 230 -21.51 -0.44 5.44
C ALA A 230 -21.91 -1.65 6.30
N ALA A 231 -21.09 -2.04 7.30
CA ALA A 231 -21.37 -3.13 8.22
C ALA A 231 -22.52 -2.82 9.21
N LEU A 232 -22.77 -1.53 9.49
CA LEU A 232 -23.98 -1.09 10.20
C LEU A 232 -25.22 -1.24 9.34
N ALA A 233 -25.12 -0.94 8.04
CA ALA A 233 -26.22 -1.08 7.10
C ALA A 233 -26.52 -2.55 6.75
N ASP A 234 -25.47 -3.35 6.51
CA ASP A 234 -25.54 -4.76 6.13
C ASP A 234 -24.73 -5.64 7.08
N ALA A 235 -25.43 -6.48 7.85
CA ALA A 235 -24.82 -7.39 8.81
C ALA A 235 -23.86 -8.42 8.17
N ARG A 236 -24.00 -8.71 6.88
CA ARG A 236 -23.12 -9.65 6.15
C ARG A 236 -21.68 -9.12 6.05
N LEU A 237 -21.48 -7.81 6.11
CA LEU A 237 -20.15 -7.19 6.02
C LEU A 237 -19.39 -7.15 7.37
N ARG A 238 -20.04 -7.54 8.48
CA ARG A 238 -19.40 -7.52 9.81
C ARG A 238 -18.21 -8.46 9.93
N PRO A 239 -18.23 -9.70 9.42
CA PRO A 239 -17.04 -10.55 9.44
C PRO A 239 -15.85 -9.91 8.71
N ARG A 240 -16.12 -9.17 7.63
CA ARG A 240 -15.08 -8.40 6.90
C ARG A 240 -14.51 -7.30 7.76
N LEU A 241 -15.34 -6.50 8.42
CA LEU A 241 -14.89 -5.45 9.34
C LEU A 241 -14.03 -6.02 10.47
N VAL A 242 -14.49 -7.10 11.13
CA VAL A 242 -13.73 -7.78 12.18
C VAL A 242 -12.38 -8.24 11.66
N ALA A 243 -12.35 -8.93 10.51
CA ALA A 243 -11.11 -9.41 9.90
C ALA A 243 -10.17 -8.25 9.52
N THR A 244 -10.71 -7.13 9.02
CA THR A 244 -9.92 -5.93 8.71
C THR A 244 -9.24 -5.37 9.96
N MET A 245 -9.99 -5.20 11.05
CA MET A 245 -9.45 -4.65 12.29
C MET A 245 -8.43 -5.60 12.95
N GLN A 246 -8.68 -6.90 12.92
CA GLN A 246 -7.74 -7.91 13.41
C GLN A 246 -6.44 -7.92 12.60
N ALA A 247 -6.55 -7.93 11.27
CA ALA A 247 -5.39 -7.90 10.39
C ALA A 247 -4.59 -6.61 10.55
N LEU A 248 -5.27 -5.45 10.62
CA LEU A 248 -4.63 -4.17 10.88
C LEU A 248 -3.81 -4.20 12.17
N ALA A 249 -4.42 -4.63 13.27
CA ALA A 249 -3.75 -4.66 14.58
C ALA A 249 -2.57 -5.63 14.60
N LEU A 250 -2.78 -6.88 14.18
CA LEU A 250 -1.75 -7.92 14.25
C LEU A 250 -0.59 -7.65 13.27
N ALA A 251 -0.90 -7.23 12.04
CA ALA A 251 0.13 -6.90 11.07
C ALA A 251 0.91 -5.65 11.48
N SER A 252 0.25 -4.62 12.06
CA SER A 252 0.94 -3.44 12.57
C SER A 252 1.93 -3.78 13.68
N VAL A 253 1.55 -4.64 14.63
CA VAL A 253 2.46 -5.11 15.69
C VAL A 253 3.63 -5.88 15.10
N ALA A 254 3.36 -6.80 14.18
CA ALA A 254 4.41 -7.60 13.54
C ALA A 254 5.39 -6.73 12.73
N LEU A 255 4.87 -5.78 11.95
CA LEU A 255 5.68 -4.86 11.16
C LEU A 255 6.49 -3.91 12.04
N PHE A 256 5.90 -3.38 13.11
CA PHE A 256 6.63 -2.55 14.08
C PHE A 256 7.80 -3.33 14.67
N ALA A 257 7.56 -4.53 15.17
CA ALA A 257 8.60 -5.38 15.74
C ALA A 257 9.70 -5.74 14.71
N ALA A 258 9.30 -5.95 13.45
CA ALA A 258 10.22 -6.34 12.39
C ALA A 258 11.05 -5.17 11.82
N THR A 259 10.54 -3.94 11.84
CA THR A 259 11.17 -2.81 11.13
C THR A 259 11.69 -1.71 12.05
N ARG A 260 11.07 -1.51 13.21
CA ARG A 260 11.48 -0.53 14.22
C ARG A 260 12.17 -1.18 15.42
N GLY A 261 11.72 -2.40 15.78
CA GLY A 261 12.16 -3.06 16.99
C GLY A 261 11.72 -2.33 18.26
N PHE A 262 12.29 -2.72 19.38
CA PHE A 262 11.96 -2.15 20.70
C PHE A 262 12.99 -1.13 21.20
N GLY A 263 13.98 -0.78 20.37
CA GLY A 263 15.01 0.20 20.71
C GLY A 263 14.55 1.66 20.57
N ASP A 264 13.54 1.90 19.76
CA ASP A 264 12.97 3.24 19.55
C ASP A 264 11.45 3.19 19.74
N LEU A 265 11.01 3.54 20.94
CA LEU A 265 9.59 3.63 21.32
C LEU A 265 9.07 5.08 21.30
N ALA A 266 9.85 6.02 20.80
CA ALA A 266 9.44 7.41 20.68
C ALA A 266 8.28 7.59 19.69
N ASN A 267 7.49 8.62 19.92
CA ASN A 267 6.44 9.02 18.99
C ASN A 267 7.05 9.89 17.89
N HIS A 268 6.97 9.43 16.66
CA HIS A 268 7.34 10.19 15.46
C HIS A 268 6.07 10.61 14.73
N CYS A 269 6.07 11.78 14.11
CA CYS A 269 4.85 12.37 13.51
C CYS A 269 4.30 11.54 12.34
N ASP A 270 5.16 10.91 11.56
CA ASP A 270 4.82 10.20 10.32
C ASP A 270 5.21 8.71 10.34
N ALA A 271 5.49 8.17 11.51
CA ALA A 271 5.77 6.74 11.69
C ALA A 271 4.83 6.10 12.71
N ILE A 272 4.60 4.81 12.51
CA ILE A 272 3.85 3.99 13.47
C ILE A 272 4.61 3.95 14.80
N ALA A 273 3.90 4.21 15.91
CA ALA A 273 4.43 4.28 17.26
C ALA A 273 3.59 3.45 18.23
N PRO A 274 4.06 3.15 19.44
CA PRO A 274 3.32 2.31 20.41
C PRO A 274 1.89 2.76 20.69
N VAL A 275 1.62 4.07 20.70
CA VAL A 275 0.28 4.61 20.90
C VAL A 275 -0.69 4.18 19.79
N HIS A 276 -0.22 4.13 18.55
CA HIS A 276 -1.02 3.70 17.42
C HIS A 276 -1.31 2.20 17.48
N LEU A 277 -0.30 1.39 17.89
CA LEU A 277 -0.48 -0.05 18.10
C LEU A 277 -1.53 -0.33 19.17
N ALA A 278 -1.48 0.42 20.28
CA ALA A 278 -2.47 0.31 21.36
C ALA A 278 -3.88 0.65 20.85
N ALA A 279 -4.04 1.71 20.05
CA ALA A 279 -5.33 2.09 19.46
C ALA A 279 -5.85 1.01 18.50
N PHE A 280 -4.98 0.45 17.63
CA PHE A 280 -5.40 -0.60 16.70
C PHE A 280 -5.78 -1.90 17.40
N LEU A 281 -5.01 -2.30 18.43
CA LEU A 281 -5.33 -3.48 19.24
C LEU A 281 -6.64 -3.30 20.01
N TRP A 282 -6.84 -2.13 20.61
CA TRP A 282 -8.06 -1.79 21.32
C TRP A 282 -9.28 -1.79 20.39
N GLY A 283 -9.19 -1.11 19.24
CA GLY A 283 -10.26 -1.09 18.25
C GLY A 283 -10.60 -2.49 17.72
N ALA A 284 -9.57 -3.32 17.41
CA ALA A 284 -9.78 -4.70 17.00
C ALA A 284 -10.46 -5.53 18.09
N ALA A 285 -10.05 -5.37 19.35
CA ALA A 285 -10.67 -6.07 20.49
C ALA A 285 -12.13 -5.65 20.67
N ALA A 286 -12.42 -4.34 20.66
CA ALA A 286 -13.76 -3.80 20.82
C ALA A 286 -14.73 -4.29 19.72
N ILE A 287 -14.32 -4.21 18.46
CA ILE A 287 -15.14 -4.68 17.32
C ILE A 287 -15.32 -6.19 17.35
N THR A 288 -14.27 -6.95 17.69
CA THR A 288 -14.35 -8.40 17.81
C THR A 288 -15.29 -8.81 18.95
N ALA A 289 -15.19 -8.19 20.13
CA ALA A 289 -16.07 -8.45 21.26
C ALA A 289 -17.54 -8.13 20.93
N ALA A 290 -17.79 -6.99 20.29
CA ALA A 290 -19.13 -6.62 19.81
C ALA A 290 -19.74 -7.67 18.87
N HIS A 291 -18.92 -8.21 17.96
CA HIS A 291 -19.33 -9.25 17.02
C HIS A 291 -19.63 -10.58 17.74
N LEU A 292 -18.77 -10.98 18.69
CA LEU A 292 -18.95 -12.23 19.45
C LEU A 292 -20.18 -12.20 20.38
N VAL A 293 -20.47 -11.06 21.01
CA VAL A 293 -21.62 -10.92 21.91
C VAL A 293 -22.96 -11.05 21.15
N ARG A 294 -23.12 -10.36 20.03
CA ARG A 294 -24.33 -10.41 19.16
C ARG A 294 -24.00 -10.12 17.72
N PRO A 295 -23.65 -11.12 16.91
CA PRO A 295 -23.16 -10.93 15.52
C PRO A 295 -24.13 -10.13 14.62
N GLY A 296 -25.44 -10.24 14.82
CA GLY A 296 -26.48 -9.55 14.03
C GLY A 296 -26.91 -8.18 14.58
N SER A 297 -26.49 -7.76 15.78
CA SER A 297 -27.01 -6.57 16.44
C SER A 297 -26.31 -5.28 15.97
N ARG A 298 -27.11 -4.31 15.49
CA ARG A 298 -26.60 -2.96 15.17
C ARG A 298 -26.19 -2.20 16.42
N THR A 299 -26.94 -2.32 17.52
CA THR A 299 -26.67 -1.62 18.76
C THR A 299 -25.36 -2.08 19.38
N THR A 300 -25.08 -3.38 19.34
CA THR A 300 -23.81 -3.94 19.85
C THR A 300 -22.62 -3.47 18.99
N LEU A 301 -22.79 -3.44 17.67
CA LEU A 301 -21.75 -2.91 16.77
C LEU A 301 -21.52 -1.40 17.01
N LEU A 302 -22.58 -0.61 17.16
CA LEU A 302 -22.47 0.82 17.50
C LEU A 302 -21.74 1.03 18.83
N ALA A 303 -22.06 0.23 19.86
CA ALA A 303 -21.34 0.26 21.13
C ALA A 303 -19.85 -0.08 20.96
N GLY A 304 -19.53 -1.10 20.17
CA GLY A 304 -18.15 -1.47 19.85
C GLY A 304 -17.40 -0.35 19.11
N LEU A 305 -18.05 0.29 18.12
CA LEU A 305 -17.46 1.43 17.38
C LEU A 305 -17.30 2.67 18.26
N GLY A 306 -18.20 2.91 19.20
CA GLY A 306 -18.11 4.05 20.13
C GLY A 306 -17.02 3.88 21.21
N VAL A 307 -16.54 2.66 21.43
CA VAL A 307 -15.46 2.34 22.36
C VAL A 307 -14.12 2.19 21.64
N ALA A 308 -14.14 1.84 20.33
CA ALA A 308 -12.96 1.65 19.50
C ALA A 308 -12.29 2.98 19.09
#